data_ccc9f6e86e9cea24132d3e0d7e1b5fe5
#
_entry.id   ccc9f6e86e9cea24132d3e0d7e1b5fe5
#
_cell.length_a   1.000
_cell.length_b   1.000
_cell.length_c   1.000
_cell.angle_alpha   90.00
_cell.angle_beta   90.00
_cell.angle_gamma   90.00
#
_symmetry.space_group_name_H-M   'P 1'
#
loop_
_entity.id
_entity.type
_entity.pdbx_description
1 polymer ?
#
loop_
_entity_poly.entity_id
_entity_poly.type
_entity_poly.pdbx_seq_one_letter_code
_entity_poly.pdbx_strand_id
1 'polypeptide(L)'
;MNPAETLLAQTLAANAAAGYPDIDRSAAARGERARHQAYLARKHRIEGLPAPPADSLEARLVRHHIDGDISAAQLIAITRLLPR
;
A
#
# COMPACT_ATOMS: atom_id res chain seq x y z
N MET A 1 16.88 -1.60 10.53
CA MET A 1 15.71 -1.47 9.64
C MET A 1 14.61 -2.38 10.16
N ASN A 2 13.37 -1.92 10.20
CA ASN A 2 12.30 -2.76 10.72
C ASN A 2 11.86 -3.81 9.68
N PRO A 3 11.20 -4.91 10.12
CA PRO A 3 10.79 -5.98 9.20
C PRO A 3 9.86 -5.52 8.07
N ALA A 4 8.98 -4.55 8.34
CA ALA A 4 8.06 -4.03 7.32
C ALA A 4 8.82 -3.31 6.20
N GLU A 5 9.78 -2.46 6.53
CA GLU A 5 10.61 -1.77 5.53
C GLU A 5 11.43 -2.76 4.70
N THR A 6 12.00 -3.77 5.37
CA THR A 6 12.78 -4.79 4.68
C THR A 6 11.91 -5.56 3.69
N LEU A 7 10.73 -6.00 4.12
CA LEU A 7 9.82 -6.73 3.23
C LEU A 7 9.31 -5.83 2.09
N LEU A 8 9.03 -4.57 2.35
CA LEU A 8 8.63 -3.63 1.30
C LEU A 8 9.72 -3.50 0.23
N ALA A 9 10.96 -3.28 0.64
CA ALA A 9 12.07 -3.15 -0.30
C ALA A 9 12.26 -4.41 -1.15
N GLN A 10 12.20 -5.59 -0.52
CA GLN A 10 12.30 -6.87 -1.21
C GLN A 10 11.15 -7.08 -2.20
N THR A 11 9.93 -6.74 -1.79
CA THR A 11 8.73 -6.88 -2.62
C THR A 11 8.79 -5.95 -3.83
N LEU A 12 9.17 -4.69 -3.64
CA LEU A 12 9.32 -3.73 -4.75
C LEU A 12 10.34 -4.22 -5.77
N ALA A 13 11.50 -4.68 -5.30
CA ALA A 13 12.55 -5.18 -6.19
C ALA A 13 12.10 -6.43 -6.95
N ALA A 14 11.47 -7.37 -6.26
CA ALA A 14 11.00 -8.61 -6.87
C ALA A 14 9.90 -8.35 -7.91
N ASN A 15 8.94 -7.48 -7.59
CA ASN A 15 7.85 -7.14 -8.52
C ASN A 15 8.38 -6.43 -9.77
N ALA A 16 9.30 -5.49 -9.61
CA ALA A 16 9.91 -4.79 -10.73
C ALA A 16 10.67 -5.76 -11.64
N ALA A 17 11.46 -6.65 -11.06
CA ALA A 17 12.23 -7.65 -11.81
C ALA A 17 11.31 -8.62 -12.57
N ALA A 18 10.16 -8.96 -12.01
CA ALA A 18 9.20 -9.89 -12.59
C ALA A 18 8.17 -9.22 -13.52
N GLY A 19 8.21 -7.90 -13.69
CA GLY A 19 7.26 -7.17 -14.54
C GLY A 19 5.88 -7.00 -13.91
N TYR A 20 5.80 -6.93 -12.60
CA TYR A 20 4.56 -6.70 -11.83
C TYR A 20 3.48 -7.74 -12.14
N PRO A 21 3.76 -9.05 -11.93
CA PRO A 21 2.80 -10.10 -12.27
C PRO A 21 1.51 -9.96 -11.46
N ASP A 22 0.38 -10.18 -12.12
CA ASP A 22 -0.96 -10.17 -11.54
C ASP A 22 -1.38 -8.81 -10.95
N ILE A 23 -0.71 -7.73 -11.32
CA ILE A 23 -1.07 -6.38 -10.90
C ILE A 23 -1.50 -5.57 -12.12
N ASP A 24 -2.74 -5.09 -12.12
CA ASP A 24 -3.23 -4.19 -13.17
C ASP A 24 -2.73 -2.78 -12.88
N ARG A 25 -1.83 -2.27 -13.71
CA ARG A 25 -1.21 -0.95 -13.57
C ARG A 25 -1.81 0.09 -14.51
N SER A 26 -2.97 -0.19 -15.08
CA SER A 26 -3.69 0.77 -15.92
C SER A 26 -4.12 1.99 -15.12
N ALA A 27 -4.34 3.11 -15.81
CA ALA A 27 -4.86 4.32 -15.18
C ALA A 27 -6.22 4.07 -14.52
N ALA A 28 -7.08 3.26 -15.14
CA ALA A 28 -8.39 2.91 -14.59
C ALA A 28 -8.26 2.14 -13.27
N ALA A 29 -7.39 1.12 -13.22
CA ALA A 29 -7.18 0.32 -12.02
C ALA A 29 -6.56 1.16 -10.90
N ARG A 30 -5.58 2.01 -11.22
CA ARG A 30 -4.99 2.92 -10.23
C ARG A 30 -6.02 3.89 -9.68
N GLY A 31 -6.88 4.43 -10.52
CA GLY A 31 -7.97 5.32 -10.11
C GLY A 31 -8.95 4.63 -9.17
N GLU A 32 -9.32 3.39 -9.45
CA GLU A 32 -10.20 2.61 -8.58
C GLU A 32 -9.56 2.36 -7.21
N ARG A 33 -8.28 1.99 -7.19
CA ARG A 33 -7.57 1.78 -5.92
C ARG A 33 -7.49 3.07 -5.10
N ALA A 34 -7.25 4.21 -5.77
CA ALA A 34 -7.22 5.52 -5.10
C ALA A 34 -8.58 5.87 -4.49
N ARG A 35 -9.67 5.64 -5.23
CA ARG A 35 -11.03 5.89 -4.72
C ARG A 35 -11.36 5.00 -3.53
N HIS A 36 -10.97 3.72 -3.59
CA HIS A 36 -11.20 2.80 -2.47
C HIS A 36 -10.44 3.24 -1.22
N GLN A 37 -9.19 3.64 -1.36
CA GLN A 37 -8.39 4.12 -0.23
C GLN A 37 -8.95 5.42 0.34
N ALA A 38 -9.45 6.33 -0.51
CA ALA A 38 -10.10 7.55 -0.05
C ALA A 38 -11.39 7.24 0.74
N TYR A 39 -12.16 6.26 0.29
CA TYR A 39 -13.33 5.79 1.03
C TYR A 39 -12.96 5.25 2.41
N LEU A 40 -11.94 4.40 2.49
CA LEU A 40 -11.48 3.86 3.78
C LEU A 40 -10.98 4.96 4.72
N ALA A 41 -10.24 5.93 4.19
CA ALA A 41 -9.74 7.05 4.99
C ALA A 41 -10.88 7.88 5.57
N ARG A 42 -11.93 8.12 4.78
CA ARG A 42 -13.13 8.83 5.24
C ARG A 42 -13.85 8.06 6.33
N LYS A 43 -14.01 6.75 6.13
CA LYS A 43 -14.65 5.87 7.11
C LYS A 43 -13.89 5.90 8.45
N HIS A 44 -12.56 5.81 8.40
CA HIS A 44 -11.73 5.86 9.59
C HIS A 44 -11.86 7.20 10.33
N ARG A 45 -11.93 8.32 9.60
CA ARG A 45 -12.15 9.64 10.24
C ARG A 45 -13.49 9.71 10.96
N ILE A 46 -14.54 9.17 10.35
CA ILE A 46 -15.87 9.12 10.97
C ILE A 46 -15.82 8.30 12.24
N GLU A 47 -15.03 7.22 12.28
CA GLU A 47 -14.85 6.37 13.44
C GLU A 47 -13.90 6.96 14.48
N GLY A 48 -13.32 8.14 14.22
CA GLY A 48 -12.41 8.81 15.13
C GLY A 48 -10.97 8.31 15.09
N LEU A 49 -10.61 7.51 14.08
CA LEU A 49 -9.25 7.01 13.93
C LEU A 49 -8.39 8.06 13.22
N PRO A 50 -7.18 8.33 13.74
CA PRO A 50 -6.30 9.31 13.10
C PRO A 50 -5.75 8.80 11.78
N ALA A 51 -5.56 9.71 10.82
CA ALA A 51 -4.87 9.38 9.59
C ALA A 51 -3.36 9.21 9.87
N PRO A 52 -2.68 8.25 9.22
CA PRO A 52 -1.23 8.14 9.35
C PRO A 52 -0.56 9.38 8.74
N PRO A 53 0.58 9.83 9.31
CA PRO A 53 1.34 10.93 8.72
C PRO A 53 1.72 10.63 7.27
N ALA A 54 1.74 11.66 6.43
CA ALA A 54 1.98 11.52 4.99
C ALA A 54 3.35 10.90 4.65
N ASP A 55 4.34 11.08 5.52
CA ASP A 55 5.70 10.54 5.35
C ASP A 55 5.92 9.21 6.09
N SER A 56 4.88 8.67 6.73
CA SER A 56 4.97 7.41 7.45
C SER A 56 5.12 6.22 6.49
N LEU A 57 5.65 5.12 7.01
CA LEU A 57 5.74 3.87 6.25
C LEU A 57 4.35 3.39 5.81
N GLU A 58 3.36 3.50 6.70
CA GLU A 58 1.98 3.12 6.40
C GLU A 58 1.43 3.89 5.20
N ALA A 59 1.62 5.20 5.15
CA ALA A 59 1.18 6.03 4.03
C ALA A 59 1.94 5.67 2.73
N ARG A 60 3.23 5.36 2.83
CA ARG A 60 4.03 4.92 1.69
C ARG A 60 3.56 3.59 1.12
N LEU A 61 3.19 2.65 1.98
CA LEU A 61 2.61 1.37 1.57
C LEU A 61 1.34 1.55 0.77
N VAL A 62 0.45 2.41 1.23
CA VAL A 62 -0.81 2.71 0.53
C VAL A 62 -0.53 3.32 -0.84
N ARG A 63 0.41 4.25 -0.95
CA ARG A 63 0.77 4.84 -2.24
C ARG A 63 1.31 3.80 -3.22
N HIS A 64 2.19 2.90 -2.76
CA HIS A 64 2.71 1.84 -3.62
C HIS A 64 1.59 0.90 -4.10
N HIS A 65 0.64 0.60 -3.23
CA HIS A 65 -0.52 -0.21 -3.62
C HIS A 65 -1.37 0.51 -4.68
N ILE A 66 -1.67 1.79 -4.49
CA ILE A 66 -2.44 2.57 -5.47
C ILE A 66 -1.73 2.57 -6.83
N ASP A 67 -0.42 2.79 -6.83
CA ASP A 67 0.38 2.88 -8.06
C ASP A 67 0.55 1.53 -8.77
N GLY A 68 0.23 0.44 -8.11
CA GLY A 68 0.39 -0.91 -8.67
C GLY A 68 1.79 -1.47 -8.52
N ASP A 69 2.58 -0.96 -7.58
CA ASP A 69 3.93 -1.46 -7.30
C ASP A 69 3.89 -2.72 -6.44
N ILE A 70 2.85 -2.86 -5.63
CA ILE A 70 2.60 -4.06 -4.81
C ILE A 70 1.13 -4.47 -4.93
N SER A 71 0.86 -5.75 -4.76
CA SER A 71 -0.50 -6.29 -4.78
C SER A 71 -1.23 -6.03 -3.46
N ALA A 72 -2.55 -6.21 -3.46
CA ALA A 72 -3.35 -6.12 -2.24
C ALA A 72 -2.89 -7.14 -1.19
N ALA A 73 -2.57 -8.37 -1.60
CA ALA A 73 -2.08 -9.40 -0.69
C ALA A 73 -0.73 -9.00 -0.07
N GLN A 74 0.16 -8.42 -0.87
CA GLN A 74 1.46 -7.92 -0.40
C GLN A 74 1.28 -6.75 0.56
N LEU A 75 0.37 -5.82 0.27
CA LEU A 75 0.04 -4.73 1.18
C LEU A 75 -0.39 -5.26 2.54
N ILE A 76 -1.29 -6.24 2.57
CA ILE A 76 -1.77 -6.85 3.81
C ILE A 76 -0.62 -7.50 4.57
N ALA A 77 0.21 -8.29 3.89
CA ALA A 77 1.34 -8.99 4.51
C ALA A 77 2.33 -8.03 5.15
N ILE A 78 2.66 -6.92 4.46
CA ILE A 78 3.60 -5.93 4.98
C ILE A 78 2.97 -5.15 6.14
N THR A 79 1.69 -4.78 6.01
CA THR A 79 0.96 -4.06 7.05
C THR A 79 0.95 -4.82 8.37
N ARG A 80 0.87 -6.15 8.33
CA ARG A 80 0.92 -6.99 9.54
C ARG A 80 2.24 -6.90 10.29
N LEU A 81 3.29 -6.44 9.65
CA LEU A 81 4.62 -6.27 10.27
C LEU A 81 4.83 -4.87 10.83
N LEU A 82 3.88 -3.96 10.64
CA LEU A 82 3.99 -2.60 11.18
C LEU A 82 3.91 -2.65 12.71
N PRO A 83 4.70 -1.82 13.43
CA PRO A 83 4.60 -1.69 14.87
C PRO A 83 3.21 -1.16 15.26
N ARG A 84 2.71 -1.67 16.36
CA ARG A 84 1.43 -1.22 16.93
C ARG A 84 1.64 -0.50 18.24
#